data_1f1c3580afab6a82be89ceb0f2f76779
#
_entry.id   1f1c3580afab6a82be89ceb0f2f76779
#
_cell.length_a   1.000
_cell.length_b   1.000
_cell.length_c   1.000
_cell.angle_alpha   90.00
_cell.angle_beta   90.00
_cell.angle_gamma   90.00
#
_symmetry.space_group_name_H-M   'P 1'
#
loop_
_entity.id
_entity.type
_entity.pdbx_description
1 polymer ?
#
loop_
_entity_poly.entity_id
_entity_poly.type
_entity_poly.pdbx_seq_one_letter_code
_entity_poly.pdbx_strand_id
1 'polypeptide(L)'
;MENSTDNVRLVKVDTDNLDDLIKLTVNDYQKNFVASNIYSIAEAYATVAEGGFAQPFGIYAGEEPVGFLMIGYFKWDDEDDDEDDDEEETPDYVFENYLFWRFMIDKEHQQKGYGREALKLAFDYIRTFPAGPAEYCWLSYEPENEVARKLYASFGFVEEPEMPKGWDEIPALLKL
;
A
#
# COMPACT_ATOMS: atom_id res chain seq x y z
N MET A 1 -31.10 -2.04 -8.84
CA MET A 1 -30.12 -1.12 -8.20
C MET A 1 -28.77 -1.75 -8.43
N GLU A 2 -27.97 -1.19 -9.33
CA GLU A 2 -26.59 -1.61 -9.49
C GLU A 2 -25.88 -1.37 -8.15
N ASN A 3 -25.13 -2.37 -7.65
CA ASN A 3 -24.33 -2.19 -6.46
C ASN A 3 -23.31 -1.10 -6.73
N SER A 4 -23.20 -0.10 -5.86
CA SER A 4 -22.26 1.02 -6.01
C SER A 4 -20.79 0.59 -6.08
N THR A 5 -20.50 -0.68 -5.80
CA THR A 5 -19.18 -1.29 -5.85
C THR A 5 -18.85 -1.93 -7.21
N ASP A 6 -19.80 -2.10 -8.11
CA ASP A 6 -19.61 -2.80 -9.39
C ASP A 6 -18.77 -2.00 -10.41
N ASN A 7 -18.42 -0.75 -10.08
CA ASN A 7 -17.66 0.14 -10.97
C ASN A 7 -16.43 0.77 -10.26
N VAL A 8 -15.77 -0.01 -9.41
CA VAL A 8 -14.49 0.40 -8.80
C VAL A 8 -13.34 0.15 -9.79
N ARG A 9 -12.46 1.12 -9.94
CA ARG A 9 -11.28 1.03 -10.81
C ARG A 9 -10.07 1.69 -10.18
N LEU A 10 -8.88 1.21 -10.54
CA LEU A 10 -7.60 1.84 -10.20
C LEU A 10 -7.14 2.69 -11.38
N VAL A 11 -6.79 3.92 -11.11
CA VAL A 11 -6.30 4.88 -12.10
C VAL A 11 -4.92 5.36 -11.64
N LYS A 12 -3.91 5.26 -12.48
CA LYS A 12 -2.58 5.79 -12.16
C LYS A 12 -2.67 7.29 -11.89
N VAL A 13 -1.87 7.74 -10.93
CA VAL A 13 -1.76 9.18 -10.66
C VAL A 13 -1.07 9.86 -11.84
N ASP A 14 -1.68 10.93 -12.34
CA ASP A 14 -1.18 11.80 -13.39
C ASP A 14 -1.55 13.27 -13.13
N THR A 15 -1.22 14.15 -14.06
CA THR A 15 -1.51 15.59 -13.93
C THR A 15 -3.00 15.93 -13.96
N ASP A 16 -3.83 15.07 -14.54
CA ASP A 16 -5.26 15.33 -14.68
C ASP A 16 -6.04 15.01 -13.40
N ASN A 17 -5.53 14.08 -12.58
CA ASN A 17 -6.21 13.62 -11.36
C ASN A 17 -5.50 13.98 -10.05
N LEU A 18 -4.26 14.47 -10.10
CA LEU A 18 -3.44 14.78 -8.94
C LEU A 18 -4.16 15.68 -7.93
N ASP A 19 -4.74 16.79 -8.41
CA ASP A 19 -5.38 17.79 -7.55
C ASP A 19 -6.58 17.25 -6.76
N ASP A 20 -7.27 16.26 -7.28
CA ASP A 20 -8.39 15.63 -6.60
C ASP A 20 -7.92 14.56 -5.61
N LEU A 21 -6.90 13.77 -5.99
CA LEU A 21 -6.37 12.71 -5.14
C LEU A 21 -5.66 13.25 -3.89
N ILE A 22 -4.95 14.37 -3.97
CA ILE A 22 -4.28 14.97 -2.80
C ILE A 22 -5.24 15.60 -1.78
N LYS A 23 -6.49 15.86 -2.16
CA LYS A 23 -7.53 16.38 -1.27
C LYS A 23 -8.21 15.30 -0.44
N LEU A 24 -8.17 14.04 -0.88
CA LEU A 24 -8.76 12.92 -0.15
C LEU A 24 -8.09 12.76 1.20
N THR A 25 -8.88 12.49 2.23
CA THR A 25 -8.39 12.36 3.59
C THR A 25 -9.20 11.35 4.40
N VAL A 26 -8.56 10.76 5.38
CA VAL A 26 -9.20 9.87 6.35
C VAL A 26 -9.82 10.68 7.52
N ASN A 27 -10.57 10.02 8.39
CA ASN A 27 -11.05 10.62 9.62
C ASN A 27 -9.87 11.03 10.52
N ASP A 28 -10.04 12.03 11.39
CA ASP A 28 -8.97 12.59 12.22
C ASP A 28 -8.29 11.52 13.09
N TYR A 29 -9.04 10.57 13.63
CA TYR A 29 -8.48 9.46 14.44
C TYR A 29 -7.69 8.42 13.62
N GLN A 30 -7.74 8.47 12.29
CA GLN A 30 -7.02 7.57 11.38
C GLN A 30 -5.76 8.20 10.78
N LYS A 31 -5.51 9.50 11.04
CA LYS A 31 -4.41 10.24 10.41
C LYS A 31 -3.02 9.70 10.76
N ASN A 32 -2.91 8.97 11.87
CA ASN A 32 -1.66 8.32 12.25
C ASN A 32 -1.50 6.93 11.60
N PHE A 33 -2.54 6.41 10.93
CA PHE A 33 -2.50 5.08 10.30
C PHE A 33 -2.03 5.10 8.85
N VAL A 34 -1.97 6.27 8.23
CA VAL A 34 -1.54 6.40 6.83
C VAL A 34 -1.01 7.81 6.57
N ALA A 35 0.08 7.91 5.84
CA ALA A 35 0.62 9.18 5.39
C ALA A 35 -0.35 9.90 4.43
N SER A 36 -0.22 11.21 4.29
CA SER A 36 -1.02 11.96 3.33
C SER A 36 -0.70 11.55 1.89
N ASN A 37 -1.70 11.64 1.00
CA ASN A 37 -1.49 11.24 -0.40
C ASN A 37 -0.40 12.07 -1.09
N ILE A 38 -0.28 13.36 -0.76
CA ILE A 38 0.78 14.21 -1.32
C ILE A 38 2.18 13.74 -0.88
N TYR A 39 2.33 13.34 0.39
CA TYR A 39 3.60 12.81 0.88
C TYR A 39 3.91 11.47 0.21
N SER A 40 2.94 10.58 0.11
CA SER A 40 3.09 9.27 -0.55
C SER A 40 3.47 9.38 -2.03
N ILE A 41 2.92 10.38 -2.74
CA ILE A 41 3.30 10.65 -4.14
C ILE A 41 4.73 11.19 -4.23
N ALA A 42 5.17 12.01 -3.26
CA ALA A 42 6.55 12.49 -3.19
C ALA A 42 7.53 11.34 -2.89
N GLU A 43 7.19 10.42 -2.00
CA GLU A 43 7.97 9.19 -1.76
C GLU A 43 8.06 8.33 -3.02
N ALA A 44 6.94 8.14 -3.73
CA ALA A 44 6.94 7.40 -4.99
C ALA A 44 7.89 8.03 -6.02
N TYR A 45 7.90 9.36 -6.12
CA TYR A 45 8.82 10.06 -7.01
C TYR A 45 10.28 9.83 -6.61
N ALA A 46 10.61 9.94 -5.32
CA ALA A 46 11.97 9.73 -4.81
C ALA A 46 12.43 8.29 -5.08
N THR A 47 11.61 7.29 -4.73
CA THR A 47 11.88 5.87 -4.99
C THR A 47 12.16 5.58 -6.47
N VAL A 48 11.36 6.14 -7.37
CA VAL A 48 11.55 5.94 -8.82
C VAL A 48 12.81 6.65 -9.32
N ALA A 49 13.14 7.82 -8.76
CA ALA A 49 14.37 8.57 -9.10
C ALA A 49 15.65 7.82 -8.70
N GLU A 50 15.59 6.98 -7.66
CA GLU A 50 16.67 6.09 -7.19
C GLU A 50 16.67 4.72 -7.88
N GLY A 51 15.80 4.52 -8.88
CA GLY A 51 15.74 3.27 -9.67
C GLY A 51 14.83 2.19 -9.08
N GLY A 52 14.15 2.46 -7.98
CA GLY A 52 13.14 1.60 -7.39
C GLY A 52 11.81 1.62 -8.15
N PHE A 53 10.85 0.86 -7.67
CA PHE A 53 9.49 0.84 -8.20
C PHE A 53 8.49 1.29 -7.14
N ALA A 54 7.75 2.35 -7.46
CA ALA A 54 6.60 2.78 -6.68
C ALA A 54 5.49 3.24 -7.64
N GLN A 55 4.30 2.68 -7.48
CA GLN A 55 3.16 2.98 -8.33
C GLN A 55 1.96 3.42 -7.50
N PRO A 56 1.70 4.74 -7.42
CA PRO A 56 0.49 5.26 -6.81
C PRO A 56 -0.72 5.14 -7.76
N PHE A 57 -1.90 4.90 -7.15
CA PHE A 57 -3.19 4.83 -7.84
C PHE A 57 -4.25 5.61 -7.07
N GLY A 58 -5.10 6.32 -7.79
CA GLY A 58 -6.42 6.73 -7.31
C GLY A 58 -7.39 5.55 -7.39
N ILE A 59 -8.22 5.41 -6.37
CA ILE A 59 -9.36 4.48 -6.35
C ILE A 59 -10.59 5.29 -6.75
N TYR A 60 -11.28 4.86 -7.79
CA TYR A 60 -12.46 5.53 -8.33
C TYR A 60 -13.70 4.63 -8.25
N ALA A 61 -14.83 5.25 -7.92
CA ALA A 61 -16.16 4.65 -8.05
C ALA A 61 -16.91 5.41 -9.16
N GLY A 62 -16.99 4.83 -10.35
CA GLY A 62 -17.38 5.59 -11.54
C GLY A 62 -16.34 6.67 -11.85
N GLU A 63 -16.78 7.94 -11.90
CA GLU A 63 -15.88 9.09 -12.13
C GLU A 63 -15.40 9.77 -10.83
N GLU A 64 -15.90 9.34 -9.66
CA GLU A 64 -15.60 9.95 -8.38
C GLU A 64 -14.37 9.31 -7.73
N PRO A 65 -13.33 10.08 -7.35
CA PRO A 65 -12.20 9.57 -6.58
C PRO A 65 -12.65 9.29 -5.14
N VAL A 66 -12.49 8.06 -4.68
CA VAL A 66 -12.96 7.60 -3.36
C VAL A 66 -11.84 7.12 -2.44
N GLY A 67 -10.60 7.05 -2.94
CA GLY A 67 -9.46 6.60 -2.15
C GLY A 67 -8.15 6.64 -2.92
N PHE A 68 -7.12 6.14 -2.25
CA PHE A 68 -5.75 6.11 -2.77
C PHE A 68 -5.06 4.83 -2.31
N LEU A 69 -4.21 4.28 -3.14
CA LEU A 69 -3.27 3.22 -2.77
C LEU A 69 -1.93 3.39 -3.47
N MET A 70 -0.88 2.80 -2.92
CA MET A 70 0.44 2.77 -3.52
C MET A 70 1.08 1.41 -3.32
N ILE A 71 1.74 0.93 -4.38
CA ILE A 71 2.45 -0.36 -4.41
C ILE A 71 3.91 -0.04 -4.64
N GLY A 72 4.79 -0.67 -3.85
CA GLY A 72 6.24 -0.61 -3.98
C GLY A 72 6.83 -1.97 -4.33
N TYR A 73 8.07 -1.96 -4.80
CA TYR A 73 8.91 -3.15 -4.98
C TYR A 73 10.37 -2.72 -4.84
N PHE A 74 11.07 -3.30 -3.89
CA PHE A 74 12.46 -2.98 -3.59
C PHE A 74 13.35 -4.14 -3.99
N LYS A 75 14.48 -3.84 -4.63
CA LYS A 75 15.51 -4.81 -4.96
C LYS A 75 16.60 -4.81 -3.88
N TRP A 76 17.30 -5.92 -3.76
CA TRP A 76 18.56 -5.90 -3.05
C TRP A 76 19.52 -4.92 -3.73
N ASP A 77 20.18 -4.08 -2.96
CA ASP A 77 21.31 -3.28 -3.43
C ASP A 77 22.59 -3.96 -2.93
N ASP A 78 23.39 -4.49 -3.85
CA ASP A 78 24.66 -5.15 -3.52
C ASP A 78 25.71 -4.14 -3.00
N GLU A 79 25.40 -2.82 -3.03
CA GLU A 79 26.31 -1.75 -2.57
C GLU A 79 26.12 -1.38 -1.09
N ASP A 80 25.04 -1.85 -0.44
CA ASP A 80 24.75 -1.59 1.00
C ASP A 80 25.43 -2.59 1.96
N ASP A 81 26.49 -3.31 1.51
CA ASP A 81 27.36 -4.13 2.37
C ASP A 81 28.32 -3.27 3.23
N ASP A 82 27.88 -2.12 3.72
CA ASP A 82 28.62 -1.38 4.74
C ASP A 82 28.47 -2.12 6.09
N GLU A 83 29.56 -2.78 6.51
CA GLU A 83 29.73 -3.52 7.77
C GLU A 83 29.59 -2.62 9.03
N ASP A 84 28.56 -1.80 9.14
CA ASP A 84 28.24 -1.09 10.37
C ASP A 84 27.35 -1.97 11.25
N ASP A 85 27.99 -2.55 12.29
CA ASP A 85 27.51 -3.54 13.25
C ASP A 85 26.23 -3.18 14.06
N ASP A 86 25.52 -2.12 13.74
CA ASP A 86 24.32 -1.63 14.43
C ASP A 86 23.05 -1.55 13.54
N GLU A 87 23.08 -2.03 12.30
CA GLU A 87 21.92 -1.97 11.43
C GLU A 87 20.83 -2.95 11.90
N GLU A 88 19.66 -2.40 12.06
CA GLU A 88 18.41 -3.13 12.25
C GLU A 88 18.25 -4.11 11.09
N GLU A 89 18.26 -5.40 11.38
CA GLU A 89 18.23 -6.47 10.39
C GLU A 89 16.89 -6.38 9.61
N THR A 90 16.94 -5.78 8.43
CA THR A 90 15.77 -5.67 7.56
C THR A 90 15.36 -7.07 7.11
N PRO A 91 14.12 -7.50 7.34
CA PRO A 91 13.71 -8.86 6.97
C PRO A 91 13.80 -9.11 5.48
N ASP A 92 14.23 -10.31 5.08
CA ASP A 92 14.41 -10.73 3.69
C ASP A 92 13.17 -10.52 2.82
N TYR A 93 11.97 -10.65 3.40
CA TYR A 93 10.71 -10.47 2.67
C TYR A 93 10.46 -9.03 2.20
N VAL A 94 11.21 -8.05 2.69
CA VAL A 94 11.12 -6.65 2.25
C VAL A 94 11.59 -6.50 0.81
N PHE A 95 12.60 -7.28 0.43
CA PHE A 95 13.24 -7.22 -0.88
C PHE A 95 12.69 -8.26 -1.83
N GLU A 96 12.69 -7.93 -3.13
CA GLU A 96 12.19 -8.77 -4.24
C GLU A 96 10.75 -9.28 -4.02
N ASN A 97 9.99 -8.54 -3.22
CA ASN A 97 8.58 -8.76 -2.95
C ASN A 97 7.80 -7.45 -3.08
N TYR A 98 6.48 -7.56 -3.28
CA TYR A 98 5.64 -6.38 -3.40
C TYR A 98 5.27 -5.85 -2.02
N LEU A 99 5.51 -4.55 -1.80
CA LEU A 99 4.98 -3.81 -0.66
C LEU A 99 3.63 -3.20 -1.04
N PHE A 100 2.57 -3.56 -0.34
CA PHE A 100 1.32 -2.80 -0.36
C PHE A 100 1.46 -1.61 0.57
N TRP A 101 2.07 -0.54 0.07
CA TRP A 101 2.72 0.50 0.87
C TRP A 101 1.74 1.48 1.50
N ARG A 102 0.71 1.90 0.74
CA ARG A 102 -0.29 2.87 1.21
C ARG A 102 -1.67 2.43 0.80
N PHE A 103 -2.62 2.63 1.70
CA PHE A 103 -4.02 2.35 1.39
C PHE A 103 -4.95 3.20 2.25
N MET A 104 -5.85 3.95 1.60
CA MET A 104 -6.88 4.69 2.29
C MET A 104 -8.14 4.82 1.45
N ILE A 105 -9.29 4.87 2.13
CA ILE A 105 -10.56 5.31 1.55
C ILE A 105 -10.92 6.64 2.21
N ASP A 106 -11.31 7.60 1.38
CA ASP A 106 -11.73 8.92 1.85
C ASP A 106 -12.85 8.80 2.90
N LYS A 107 -12.79 9.65 3.93
CA LYS A 107 -13.71 9.61 5.09
C LYS A 107 -15.19 9.63 4.70
N GLU A 108 -15.55 10.28 3.60
CA GLU A 108 -16.94 10.37 3.10
C GLU A 108 -17.36 9.12 2.34
N HIS A 109 -16.41 8.27 1.98
CA HIS A 109 -16.60 7.07 1.17
C HIS A 109 -16.36 5.76 1.90
N GLN A 110 -15.97 5.81 3.21
CA GLN A 110 -15.75 4.61 4.02
C GLN A 110 -17.06 3.81 4.25
N GLN A 111 -16.91 2.53 4.59
CA GLN A 111 -18.01 1.59 4.89
C GLN A 111 -18.98 1.30 3.73
N LYS A 112 -18.62 1.68 2.50
CA LYS A 112 -19.41 1.41 1.28
C LYS A 112 -18.89 0.20 0.48
N GLY A 113 -17.87 -0.52 0.98
CA GLY A 113 -17.29 -1.69 0.33
C GLY A 113 -16.15 -1.38 -0.66
N TYR A 114 -15.88 -0.12 -0.98
CA TYR A 114 -14.86 0.28 -1.95
C TYR A 114 -13.45 -0.26 -1.63
N GLY A 115 -13.09 -0.27 -0.34
CA GLY A 115 -11.79 -0.79 0.08
C GLY A 115 -11.58 -2.26 -0.29
N ARG A 116 -12.61 -3.10 -0.15
CA ARG A 116 -12.52 -4.52 -0.51
C ARG A 116 -12.37 -4.71 -2.02
N GLU A 117 -13.10 -3.97 -2.82
CA GLU A 117 -12.99 -4.04 -4.28
C GLU A 117 -11.65 -3.50 -4.79
N ALA A 118 -11.18 -2.39 -4.21
CA ALA A 118 -9.85 -1.83 -4.53
C ALA A 118 -8.72 -2.82 -4.23
N LEU A 119 -8.78 -3.54 -3.09
CA LEU A 119 -7.80 -4.57 -2.75
C LEU A 119 -7.79 -5.72 -3.75
N LYS A 120 -8.94 -6.20 -4.22
CA LYS A 120 -9.00 -7.23 -5.27
C LYS A 120 -8.25 -6.78 -6.52
N LEU A 121 -8.56 -5.57 -6.99
CA LEU A 121 -7.93 -5.00 -8.18
C LEU A 121 -6.42 -4.79 -7.98
N ALA A 122 -6.00 -4.36 -6.78
CA ALA A 122 -4.58 -4.20 -6.46
C ALA A 122 -3.83 -5.53 -6.50
N PHE A 123 -4.39 -6.60 -5.93
CA PHE A 123 -3.77 -7.92 -5.98
C PHE A 123 -3.80 -8.54 -7.37
N ASP A 124 -4.84 -8.29 -8.18
CA ASP A 124 -4.84 -8.68 -9.58
C ASP A 124 -3.72 -7.97 -10.35
N TYR A 125 -3.49 -6.68 -10.09
CA TYR A 125 -2.37 -5.93 -10.65
C TYR A 125 -1.01 -6.47 -10.17
N ILE A 126 -0.83 -6.70 -8.86
CA ILE A 126 0.42 -7.24 -8.30
C ILE A 126 0.76 -8.60 -8.93
N ARG A 127 -0.23 -9.48 -9.14
CA ARG A 127 -0.03 -10.80 -9.78
C ARG A 127 0.35 -10.74 -11.24
N THR A 128 0.33 -9.57 -11.86
CA THR A 128 0.97 -9.37 -13.18
C THR A 128 2.48 -9.17 -13.10
N PHE A 129 3.03 -9.07 -11.89
CA PHE A 129 4.45 -8.87 -11.61
C PHE A 129 5.08 -7.67 -12.34
N PRO A 130 4.51 -6.46 -12.22
CA PRO A 130 4.91 -5.30 -13.03
C PRO A 130 6.33 -4.80 -12.78
N ALA A 131 6.94 -5.14 -11.63
CA ALA A 131 8.29 -4.72 -11.27
C ALA A 131 9.31 -5.86 -11.27
N GLY A 132 8.84 -7.10 -11.15
CA GLY A 132 9.70 -8.29 -11.09
C GLY A 132 8.97 -9.45 -10.42
N PRO A 133 9.57 -10.65 -10.45
CA PRO A 133 9.01 -11.82 -9.78
C PRO A 133 8.99 -11.62 -8.28
N ALA A 134 7.99 -12.19 -7.61
CA ALA A 134 7.87 -12.12 -6.15
C ALA A 134 7.20 -13.39 -5.62
N GLU A 135 7.52 -13.78 -4.41
CA GLU A 135 6.83 -14.86 -3.69
C GLU A 135 5.70 -14.32 -2.83
N TYR A 136 5.87 -13.11 -2.31
CA TYR A 136 4.94 -12.48 -1.37
C TYR A 136 4.51 -11.09 -1.82
N CYS A 137 3.35 -10.68 -1.33
CA CYS A 137 2.99 -9.29 -1.10
C CYS A 137 2.97 -9.07 0.42
N TRP A 138 3.69 -8.06 0.90
CA TRP A 138 3.72 -7.71 2.32
C TRP A 138 3.18 -6.31 2.56
N LEU A 139 2.80 -6.05 3.78
CA LEU A 139 2.34 -4.76 4.28
C LEU A 139 2.61 -4.68 5.77
N SER A 140 2.52 -3.48 6.34
CA SER A 140 2.48 -3.28 7.78
C SER A 140 1.32 -2.35 8.16
N TYR A 141 0.91 -2.39 9.42
CA TYR A 141 -0.13 -1.52 9.96
C TYR A 141 0.01 -1.33 11.46
N GLU A 142 -0.43 -0.17 11.93
CA GLU A 142 -0.47 0.16 13.35
C GLU A 142 -1.29 -0.87 14.13
N PRO A 143 -0.82 -1.34 15.32
CA PRO A 143 -1.52 -2.34 16.13
C PRO A 143 -2.97 -1.98 16.48
N GLU A 144 -3.26 -0.70 16.61
CA GLU A 144 -4.60 -0.17 16.90
C GLU A 144 -5.54 -0.15 15.69
N ASN A 145 -5.02 -0.38 14.48
CA ASN A 145 -5.81 -0.37 13.25
C ASN A 145 -6.55 -1.70 13.00
N GLU A 146 -7.45 -2.04 13.92
CA GLU A 146 -8.26 -3.25 13.89
C GLU A 146 -9.09 -3.41 12.59
N VAL A 147 -9.45 -2.30 11.94
CA VAL A 147 -10.19 -2.33 10.67
C VAL A 147 -9.30 -2.87 9.56
N ALA A 148 -8.08 -2.36 9.44
CA ALA A 148 -7.10 -2.82 8.47
C ALA A 148 -6.73 -4.29 8.73
N ARG A 149 -6.43 -4.63 9.99
CA ARG A 149 -6.12 -6.00 10.43
C ARG A 149 -7.14 -7.02 9.93
N LYS A 150 -8.44 -6.78 10.21
CA LYS A 150 -9.52 -7.67 9.80
C LYS A 150 -9.69 -7.73 8.29
N LEU A 151 -9.52 -6.59 7.62
CA LEU A 151 -9.63 -6.51 6.17
C LEU A 151 -8.52 -7.34 5.51
N TYR A 152 -7.25 -7.14 5.87
CA TYR A 152 -6.12 -7.87 5.30
C TYR A 152 -6.16 -9.36 5.62
N ALA A 153 -6.47 -9.75 6.87
CA ALA A 153 -6.68 -11.16 7.24
C ALA A 153 -7.77 -11.82 6.37
N SER A 154 -8.83 -11.09 5.99
CA SER A 154 -9.88 -11.61 5.10
C SER A 154 -9.43 -11.85 3.65
N PHE A 155 -8.27 -11.34 3.27
CA PHE A 155 -7.60 -11.57 1.98
C PHE A 155 -6.50 -12.65 2.07
N GLY A 156 -6.24 -13.18 3.27
CA GLY A 156 -5.27 -14.23 3.50
C GLY A 156 -3.89 -13.75 3.94
N PHE A 157 -3.75 -12.47 4.32
CA PHE A 157 -2.53 -12.00 4.98
C PHE A 157 -2.38 -12.67 6.33
N VAL A 158 -1.18 -13.11 6.63
CA VAL A 158 -0.77 -13.72 7.88
C VAL A 158 0.25 -12.80 8.54
N GLU A 159 -0.01 -12.41 9.79
CA GLU A 159 0.92 -11.60 10.57
C GLU A 159 2.22 -12.38 10.83
N GLU A 160 3.35 -11.69 10.75
CA GLU A 160 4.62 -12.25 11.17
C GLU A 160 4.62 -12.45 12.68
N PRO A 161 5.14 -13.61 13.19
CA PRO A 161 5.08 -13.93 14.60
C PRO A 161 5.97 -13.02 15.45
N GLU A 162 6.99 -12.44 14.85
CA GLU A 162 7.94 -11.55 15.50
C GLU A 162 7.99 -10.21 14.75
N MET A 163 7.84 -9.12 15.50
CA MET A 163 8.00 -7.79 14.95
C MET A 163 9.49 -7.50 14.78
N PRO A 164 9.96 -7.05 13.60
CA PRO A 164 11.34 -6.67 13.42
C PRO A 164 11.76 -5.61 14.43
N LYS A 165 13.01 -5.66 14.86
CA LYS A 165 13.54 -4.68 15.82
C LYS A 165 13.43 -3.26 15.26
N GLY A 166 12.90 -2.34 16.06
CA GLY A 166 12.71 -0.94 15.67
C GLY A 166 11.42 -0.65 14.90
N TRP A 167 10.63 -1.68 14.55
CA TRP A 167 9.33 -1.47 13.91
C TRP A 167 8.23 -1.27 14.95
N ASP A 168 7.36 -0.30 14.68
CA ASP A 168 6.17 -0.03 15.49
C ASP A 168 4.90 -0.63 14.88
N GLU A 169 4.94 -0.99 13.59
CA GLU A 169 3.84 -1.57 12.84
C GLU A 169 3.93 -3.09 12.75
N ILE A 170 2.79 -3.76 12.75
CA ILE A 170 2.69 -5.23 12.60
C ILE A 170 2.84 -5.59 11.12
N PRO A 171 3.88 -6.33 10.72
CA PRO A 171 4.01 -6.82 9.36
C PRO A 171 3.13 -8.03 9.11
N ALA A 172 2.60 -8.13 7.89
CA ALA A 172 1.81 -9.26 7.44
C ALA A 172 2.11 -9.59 5.97
N LEU A 173 2.13 -10.88 5.65
CA LEU A 173 2.51 -11.42 4.34
C LEU A 173 1.34 -12.17 3.70
N LEU A 174 1.20 -12.00 2.40
CA LEU A 174 0.31 -12.77 1.53
C LEU A 174 1.16 -13.49 0.48
N LYS A 175 1.08 -14.81 0.42
CA LYS A 175 1.70 -15.57 -0.68
C LYS A 175 0.94 -15.32 -1.98
N LEU A 176 1.67 -14.96 -3.05
CA LEU A 176 1.13 -14.59 -4.37
C LEU A 176 0.77 -15.79 -5.25
#